data_65777f9e75b5efbc5cb145a9f9513c5d
#
_entry.id   65777f9e75b5efbc5cb145a9f9513c5d
#
_cell.length_a   1.000
_cell.length_b   1.000
_cell.length_c   1.000
_cell.angle_alpha   90.00
_cell.angle_beta   90.00
_cell.angle_gamma   90.00
#
_symmetry.space_group_name_H-M   'P 1'
#
loop_
_entity.id
_entity.type
_entity.pdbx_description
1 polymer ?
#
loop_
_entity_poly.entity_id
_entity_poly.type
_entity_poly.pdbx_seq_one_letter_code
_entity_poly.pdbx_strand_id
1 'polypeptide(L)'
;MKNLSQIEWRNLLSEDSAAEIIDVRTPNECAEGIIENATIINFLEASAFLEAINKLDKNKNYYLYCRSGSRSAQACHRLDSIGFKSTYNLVGGMLAWNGKIVTPA
;
A
#
# COMPACT_ATOMS: atom_id res chain seq x y z
N MET A 1 10.20 -7.39 -2.57
CA MET A 1 9.73 -6.21 -1.83
C MET A 1 10.89 -5.26 -1.55
N LYS A 2 10.66 -3.97 -1.66
CA LYS A 2 11.65 -2.95 -1.29
C LYS A 2 11.07 -2.01 -0.27
N ASN A 3 11.83 -1.73 0.80
CA ASN A 3 11.50 -0.67 1.74
C ASN A 3 12.06 0.64 1.19
N LEU A 4 11.21 1.62 0.98
CA LEU A 4 11.61 2.92 0.43
C LEU A 4 11.28 4.04 1.41
N SER A 5 12.15 5.04 1.47
CA SER A 5 11.83 6.30 2.15
C SER A 5 10.65 6.97 1.46
N GLN A 6 10.01 7.92 2.13
CA GLN A 6 8.89 8.66 1.54
C GLN A 6 9.30 9.36 0.25
N ILE A 7 10.48 9.95 0.21
CA ILE A 7 10.98 10.63 -1.00
C ILE A 7 11.13 9.64 -2.16
N GLU A 8 11.76 8.50 -1.91
CA GLU A 8 11.96 7.48 -2.93
C GLU A 8 10.64 6.88 -3.41
N TRP A 9 9.76 6.54 -2.47
CA TRP A 9 8.46 5.95 -2.75
C TRP A 9 7.61 6.90 -3.62
N ARG A 10 7.57 8.18 -3.27
CA ARG A 10 6.82 9.19 -4.02
C ARG A 10 7.42 9.46 -5.39
N ASN A 11 8.74 9.54 -5.49
CA ASN A 11 9.42 9.78 -6.76
C ASN A 11 9.18 8.62 -7.73
N LEU A 12 9.33 7.39 -7.26
CA LEU A 12 9.12 6.21 -8.10
C LEU A 12 7.66 6.13 -8.54
N LEU A 13 6.73 6.35 -7.62
CA LEU A 13 5.29 6.35 -7.90
C LEU A 13 4.93 7.35 -8.99
N SER A 14 5.49 8.56 -8.94
CA SER A 14 5.16 9.64 -9.87
C SER A 14 5.55 9.34 -11.33
N GLU A 15 6.50 8.43 -11.53
CA GLU A 15 6.99 8.05 -12.86
C GLU A 15 6.45 6.71 -13.33
N ASP A 16 5.63 6.06 -12.53
CA ASP A 16 5.19 4.68 -12.77
C ASP A 16 3.75 4.66 -13.28
N SER A 17 3.58 4.43 -14.58
CA SER A 17 2.25 4.37 -15.21
C SER A 17 1.48 3.10 -14.87
N ALA A 18 2.14 2.09 -14.31
CA ALA A 18 1.52 0.83 -13.89
C ALA A 18 1.38 0.75 -12.36
N ALA A 19 1.49 1.88 -11.67
CA ALA A 19 1.42 1.93 -10.21
C ALA A 19 0.00 1.80 -9.69
N GLU A 20 -0.13 1.03 -8.62
CA GLU A 20 -1.34 0.95 -7.81
C GLU A 20 -0.96 1.16 -6.35
N ILE A 21 -1.74 1.92 -5.62
CA ILE A 21 -1.50 2.21 -4.20
C ILE A 21 -2.48 1.42 -3.35
N ILE A 22 -1.98 0.73 -2.34
CA ILE A 22 -2.82 -0.02 -1.39
C ILE A 22 -2.59 0.49 0.03
N ASP A 23 -3.67 0.93 0.67
CA ASP A 23 -3.72 1.23 2.09
C ASP A 23 -4.16 -0.03 2.83
N VAL A 24 -3.29 -0.61 3.64
CA VAL A 24 -3.57 -1.86 4.33
C VAL A 24 -4.05 -1.68 5.77
N ARG A 25 -4.45 -0.45 6.13
CA ARG A 25 -4.97 -0.12 7.46
C ARG A 25 -6.43 -0.55 7.63
N THR A 26 -6.92 -0.43 8.86
CA THR A 26 -8.34 -0.69 9.17
C THR A 26 -9.24 0.43 8.62
N PRO A 27 -10.54 0.16 8.39
CA PRO A 27 -11.49 1.19 7.98
C PRO A 27 -11.53 2.41 8.90
N ASN A 28 -11.43 2.20 10.22
CA ASN A 28 -11.42 3.30 11.18
C ASN A 28 -10.21 4.22 11.00
N GLU A 29 -9.04 3.66 10.76
CA GLU A 29 -7.84 4.45 10.46
C GLU A 29 -8.01 5.20 9.14
N CYS A 30 -8.53 4.55 8.12
CA CYS A 30 -8.72 5.14 6.79
C CYS A 30 -9.75 6.27 6.79
N ALA A 31 -10.73 6.23 7.70
CA ALA A 31 -11.76 7.27 7.80
C ALA A 31 -11.16 8.66 8.11
N GLU A 32 -9.98 8.71 8.70
CA GLU A 32 -9.27 9.95 9.00
C GLU A 32 -8.53 10.55 7.81
N GLY A 33 -8.44 9.80 6.71
CA GLY A 33 -7.78 10.22 5.49
C GLY A 33 -6.87 9.16 4.91
N ILE A 34 -6.75 9.14 3.60
CA ILE A 34 -5.92 8.21 2.84
C ILE A 34 -5.06 8.95 1.84
N ILE A 35 -4.00 8.31 1.37
CA ILE A 35 -3.22 8.84 0.25
C ILE A 35 -4.11 8.82 -0.99
N GLU A 36 -4.07 9.87 -1.79
CA GLU A 36 -4.85 9.98 -3.01
C GLU A 36 -4.65 8.76 -3.92
N ASN A 37 -5.73 8.25 -4.45
CA ASN A 37 -5.79 7.07 -5.34
C ASN A 37 -5.53 5.72 -4.64
N ALA A 38 -5.43 5.67 -3.32
CA ALA A 38 -5.25 4.42 -2.61
C ALA A 38 -6.51 3.56 -2.64
N THR A 39 -6.33 2.26 -2.82
CA THR A 39 -7.36 1.25 -2.61
C THR A 39 -7.20 0.71 -1.19
N ILE A 40 -8.28 0.63 -0.44
CA ILE A 40 -8.25 0.17 0.95
C ILE A 40 -8.45 -1.34 0.98
N ILE A 41 -7.44 -2.07 1.48
CA ILE A 41 -7.53 -3.52 1.69
C ILE A 41 -6.95 -3.81 3.07
N ASN A 42 -7.82 -4.06 4.04
CA ASN A 42 -7.42 -4.25 5.43
C ASN A 42 -6.62 -5.53 5.64
N PHE A 43 -5.34 -5.40 5.96
CA PHE A 43 -4.44 -6.54 6.19
C PHE A 43 -4.86 -7.42 7.36
N LEU A 44 -5.54 -6.86 8.36
CA LEU A 44 -5.96 -7.59 9.56
C LEU A 44 -7.15 -8.53 9.32
N GLU A 45 -7.87 -8.35 8.22
CA GLU A 45 -8.95 -9.24 7.78
C GLU A 45 -8.36 -10.31 6.86
N ALA A 46 -7.71 -11.31 7.43
CA ALA A 46 -6.86 -12.26 6.69
C ALA A 46 -7.53 -12.90 5.47
N SER A 47 -8.74 -13.43 5.61
CA SER A 47 -9.44 -14.08 4.49
C SER A 47 -9.85 -13.09 3.41
N ALA A 48 -10.41 -11.96 3.82
CA ALA A 48 -10.83 -10.91 2.89
C ALA A 48 -9.63 -10.29 2.17
N PHE A 49 -8.52 -10.12 2.88
CA PHE A 49 -7.27 -9.62 2.30
C PHE A 49 -6.77 -10.54 1.18
N LEU A 50 -6.67 -11.84 1.46
CA LEU A 50 -6.24 -12.83 0.46
C LEU A 50 -7.15 -12.85 -0.76
N GLU A 51 -8.45 -12.82 -0.53
CA GLU A 51 -9.45 -12.79 -1.60
C GLU A 51 -9.29 -11.55 -2.48
N ALA A 52 -9.09 -10.40 -1.86
CA ALA A 52 -8.93 -9.12 -2.57
C ALA A 52 -7.65 -9.11 -3.41
N ILE A 53 -6.51 -9.51 -2.85
CA ILE A 53 -5.24 -9.46 -3.59
C ILE A 53 -5.17 -10.50 -4.70
N ASN A 54 -5.89 -11.62 -4.58
CA ASN A 54 -5.96 -12.62 -5.65
C ASN A 54 -6.66 -12.11 -6.91
N LYS A 55 -7.44 -11.05 -6.79
CA LYS A 55 -8.15 -10.43 -7.92
C LYS A 55 -7.31 -9.34 -8.61
N LEU A 56 -6.16 -8.99 -8.05
CA LEU A 56 -5.31 -7.93 -8.59
C LEU A 56 -4.40 -8.45 -9.71
N ASP A 57 -4.05 -7.55 -10.63
CA ASP A 57 -3.09 -7.85 -11.71
C ASP A 57 -1.68 -7.90 -11.11
N LYS A 58 -1.08 -9.10 -11.09
CA LYS A 58 0.25 -9.33 -10.51
C LYS A 58 1.39 -8.69 -11.31
N ASN A 59 1.11 -8.22 -12.51
CA ASN A 59 2.12 -7.58 -13.38
C ASN A 59 2.24 -6.07 -13.16
N LYS A 60 1.35 -5.48 -12.39
CA LYS A 60 1.45 -4.07 -12.01
C LYS A 60 2.41 -3.89 -10.84
N ASN A 61 2.74 -2.65 -10.53
CA ASN A 61 3.65 -2.29 -9.44
C ASN A 61 2.82 -1.76 -8.27
N TYR A 62 3.00 -2.34 -7.10
CA TYR A 62 2.18 -2.06 -5.94
C TYR A 62 2.94 -1.30 -4.86
N TYR A 63 2.38 -0.16 -4.47
CA TYR A 63 2.92 0.76 -3.48
C TYR A 63 2.04 0.68 -2.25
N LEU A 64 2.56 0.06 -1.19
CA LEU A 64 1.80 -0.21 0.02
C LEU A 64 2.22 0.69 1.16
N TYR A 65 1.25 1.03 2.00
CA TYR A 65 1.52 1.74 3.25
C TYR A 65 0.52 1.35 4.32
N CYS A 66 0.92 1.58 5.56
CA CYS A 66 0.04 1.48 6.72
C CYS A 66 0.32 2.68 7.62
N ARG A 67 0.10 2.56 8.93
CA ARG A 67 0.33 3.67 9.84
C ARG A 67 1.81 3.97 10.03
N SER A 68 2.64 2.94 10.26
CA SER A 68 4.07 3.07 10.58
C SER A 68 5.03 2.34 9.64
N GLY A 69 4.51 1.47 8.77
CA GLY A 69 5.31 0.67 7.83
C GLY A 69 5.42 -0.81 8.19
N SER A 70 4.94 -1.25 9.35
CA SER A 70 5.06 -2.64 9.79
C SER A 70 4.07 -3.59 9.11
N ARG A 71 2.79 -3.29 9.16
CA ARG A 71 1.75 -4.10 8.49
C ARG A 71 1.96 -4.13 6.98
N SER A 72 2.31 -2.99 6.40
CA SER A 72 2.53 -2.89 4.95
C SER A 72 3.75 -3.69 4.51
N ALA A 73 4.80 -3.76 5.31
CA ALA A 73 5.94 -4.63 5.02
C ALA A 73 5.51 -6.10 4.98
N GLN A 74 4.72 -6.54 5.96
CA GLN A 74 4.18 -7.89 6.01
C GLN A 74 3.26 -8.17 4.80
N ALA A 75 2.43 -7.19 4.44
CA ALA A 75 1.55 -7.29 3.28
C ALA A 75 2.35 -7.43 1.99
N CYS A 76 3.42 -6.65 1.82
CA CYS A 76 4.32 -6.78 0.66
C CYS A 76 4.89 -8.19 0.56
N HIS A 77 5.37 -8.76 1.66
CA HIS A 77 5.89 -10.12 1.66
C HIS A 77 4.81 -11.14 1.27
N ARG A 78 3.58 -10.93 1.69
CA ARG A 78 2.46 -11.80 1.30
C ARG A 78 2.20 -11.71 -0.20
N LEU A 79 2.17 -10.51 -0.77
CA LEU A 79 2.01 -10.33 -2.21
C LEU A 79 3.14 -11.01 -2.98
N ASP A 80 4.39 -10.79 -2.55
CA ASP A 80 5.56 -11.42 -3.18
C ASP A 80 5.43 -12.94 -3.19
N SER A 81 4.95 -13.52 -2.09
CA SER A 81 4.84 -14.98 -1.94
C SER A 81 3.83 -15.61 -2.91
N ILE A 82 2.90 -14.83 -3.45
CA ILE A 82 1.90 -15.33 -4.41
C ILE A 82 2.15 -14.83 -5.83
N GLY A 83 3.34 -14.31 -6.10
CA GLY A 83 3.79 -14.03 -7.47
C GLY A 83 3.69 -12.59 -7.95
N PHE A 84 3.44 -11.63 -7.08
CA PHE A 84 3.48 -10.22 -7.45
C PHE A 84 4.92 -9.83 -7.80
N LYS A 85 5.10 -9.12 -8.91
CA LYS A 85 6.43 -8.80 -9.43
C LYS A 85 7.14 -7.69 -8.68
N SER A 86 6.41 -6.65 -8.28
CA SER A 86 7.02 -5.47 -7.70
C SER A 86 6.16 -4.90 -6.59
N THR A 87 6.69 -4.92 -5.37
CA THR A 87 6.03 -4.34 -4.20
C THR A 87 6.98 -3.39 -3.47
N TYR A 88 6.46 -2.26 -3.03
CA TYR A 88 7.24 -1.20 -2.39
C TYR A 88 6.56 -0.76 -1.11
N ASN A 89 7.29 -0.84 0.00
CA ASN A 89 6.78 -0.46 1.30
C ASN A 89 7.20 0.97 1.64
N LEU A 90 6.24 1.79 2.06
CA LEU A 90 6.50 3.16 2.53
C LEU A 90 7.01 3.12 3.97
N VAL A 91 8.31 3.33 4.16
CA VAL A 91 8.90 3.41 5.49
C VAL A 91 8.35 4.64 6.22
N GLY A 92 7.92 4.45 7.46
CA GLY A 92 7.33 5.52 8.27
C GLY A 92 5.82 5.69 8.08
N GLY A 93 5.25 5.18 7.00
CA GLY A 93 3.82 5.18 6.75
C GLY A 93 3.14 6.54 6.88
N MET A 94 1.87 6.53 7.26
CA MET A 94 1.08 7.76 7.42
C MET A 94 1.58 8.67 8.53
N LEU A 95 2.24 8.13 9.56
CA LEU A 95 2.80 8.95 10.64
C LEU A 95 3.82 9.97 10.12
N ALA A 96 4.60 9.60 9.11
CA ALA A 96 5.62 10.47 8.52
C ALA A 96 5.17 11.16 7.23
N TRP A 97 3.97 10.85 6.74
CA TRP A 97 3.50 11.34 5.44
C TRP A 97 3.28 12.86 5.44
N ASN A 98 3.83 13.53 4.44
CA ASN A 98 3.65 14.98 4.25
C ASN A 98 3.05 15.34 2.89
N GLY A 99 2.53 14.33 2.18
CA GLY A 99 1.87 14.55 0.89
C GLY A 99 0.37 14.78 1.03
N LYS A 100 -0.33 14.77 -0.10
CA LYS A 100 -1.76 14.99 -0.15
C LYS A 100 -2.52 13.84 0.52
N ILE A 101 -3.55 14.19 1.29
CA ILE A 101 -4.46 13.25 1.93
C ILE A 101 -5.88 13.61 1.45
N VAL A 102 -6.66 12.58 1.14
CA VAL A 102 -8.05 12.74 0.73
C VAL A 102 -8.97 11.92 1.62
N THR A 103 -10.24 12.30 1.66
CA THR A 103 -11.26 11.52 2.36
C THR A 103 -11.65 10.34 1.47
N PRO A 104 -11.73 9.11 2.01
CA PRO A 104 -12.20 7.97 1.21
C PRO A 104 -13.65 8.16 0.78
N ALA A 105 -13.95 7.72 -0.43
CA ALA A 105 -15.30 7.81 -1.00
C ALA A 105 -16.29 6.89 -0.31
#